data_0f88869a3ff461852842aa4e5c81342c
#
_entry.id   0f88869a3ff461852842aa4e5c81342c
#
_cell.length_a   1.000
_cell.length_b   1.000
_cell.length_c   1.000
_cell.angle_alpha   90.00
_cell.angle_beta   90.00
_cell.angle_gamma   90.00
#
_symmetry.space_group_name_H-M   'P 1'
#
loop_
_entity.id
_entity.type
_entity.pdbx_description
1 polymer ?
#
loop_
_entity_poly.entity_id
_entity_poly.type
_entity_poly.pdbx_seq_one_letter_code
_entity_poly.pdbx_strand_id
1 'polypeptide(L)'
;ENANGEVSTVFKDKGSESITWETNSNFNAGVEFSIRRGLVSGGIEYFLRRTTDMLLRFPTPPSMGYSSYYANVGDMRNSGIEIDLNFTPVNREHVQWDINVNMTHLRNKVTMLPPERRNKQVDGYYGYTDGDKFYGEGLSMYTFYTKKYAGVSDEGKSMWYMNEADKDNNPTGRRITTTEYADASDYLCGNPIPDLYGGFGTSLNFYGFDFSIAFTYQIGGVAYDSGYAAAMYSPANKSTGQNWHKDILKAWSPENPTSDIPRLQYEDQNQNGMSDRFLTDASYLNLQNINFGYTL
;
A
#
# COMPACT_ATOMS: atom_id res chain seq x y z
N GLU A 1 -7.61 -22.71 33.37
CA GLU A 1 -7.78 -24.00 34.08
C GLU A 1 -7.70 -25.10 33.04
N ASN A 2 -6.92 -26.14 33.30
CA ASN A 2 -6.92 -27.36 32.51
C ASN A 2 -8.16 -28.22 32.86
N ALA A 3 -8.42 -29.29 32.10
CA ALA A 3 -9.57 -30.17 32.33
C ALA A 3 -9.67 -30.77 33.75
N ASN A 4 -8.62 -30.66 34.58
CA ASN A 4 -8.55 -31.15 35.94
C ASN A 4 -8.71 -30.04 37.00
N GLY A 5 -9.01 -28.80 36.62
CA GLY A 5 -9.16 -27.69 37.55
C GLY A 5 -7.85 -27.11 38.10
N GLU A 6 -6.70 -27.50 37.54
CA GLU A 6 -5.41 -26.96 37.95
C GLU A 6 -5.11 -25.65 37.18
N VAL A 7 -4.49 -24.70 37.89
CA VAL A 7 -4.04 -23.44 37.26
C VAL A 7 -2.82 -23.74 36.40
N SER A 8 -2.98 -23.66 35.08
CA SER A 8 -1.84 -23.73 34.17
C SER A 8 -1.35 -22.31 33.85
N THR A 9 -0.07 -22.06 34.04
CA THR A 9 0.59 -20.83 33.59
C THR A 9 1.06 -21.03 32.16
N VAL A 10 0.59 -20.15 31.26
CA VAL A 10 1.09 -20.09 29.89
C VAL A 10 1.95 -18.83 29.76
N PHE A 11 3.17 -19.00 29.28
CA PHE A 11 4.00 -17.84 28.90
C PHE A 11 3.29 -17.07 27.76
N LYS A 12 2.95 -15.84 28.05
CA LYS A 12 2.26 -15.00 27.07
C LYS A 12 3.25 -14.28 26.14
N ASP A 13 4.29 -13.70 26.70
CA ASP A 13 5.29 -12.92 25.99
C ASP A 13 6.69 -13.21 26.57
N LYS A 14 7.71 -13.22 25.72
CA LYS A 14 9.11 -13.27 26.17
C LYS A 14 9.60 -11.86 26.47
N GLY A 15 10.17 -11.66 27.66
CA GLY A 15 10.94 -10.45 27.95
C GLY A 15 12.21 -10.39 27.11
N SER A 16 12.65 -9.18 26.75
CA SER A 16 13.91 -8.93 26.06
C SER A 16 14.78 -8.01 26.93
N GLU A 17 15.96 -8.48 27.33
CA GLU A 17 16.92 -7.72 28.11
C GLU A 17 17.64 -6.63 27.29
N SER A 18 17.62 -6.78 25.95
CA SER A 18 18.29 -5.87 25.02
C SER A 18 17.36 -4.80 24.42
N ILE A 19 16.13 -4.73 24.87
CA ILE A 19 15.15 -3.76 24.35
C ILE A 19 15.52 -2.34 24.79
N THR A 20 15.52 -1.41 23.83
CA THR A 20 15.75 0.02 24.06
C THR A 20 14.51 0.81 23.66
N TRP A 21 14.45 2.06 24.12
CA TRP A 21 13.38 2.97 23.73
C TRP A 21 13.47 3.38 22.26
N GLU A 22 12.35 3.37 21.57
CA GLU A 22 12.22 3.99 20.27
C GLU A 22 12.42 5.52 20.40
N THR A 23 13.25 6.07 19.51
CA THR A 23 13.52 7.50 19.47
C THR A 23 12.99 8.12 18.19
N ASN A 24 12.18 9.16 18.33
CA ASN A 24 11.64 9.92 17.21
C ASN A 24 12.28 11.31 17.14
N SER A 25 12.96 11.61 16.03
CA SER A 25 13.53 12.91 15.73
C SER A 25 12.77 13.56 14.58
N ASN A 26 12.29 14.79 14.79
CA ASN A 26 11.54 15.54 13.79
C ASN A 26 12.28 16.82 13.45
N PHE A 27 12.42 17.10 12.16
CA PHE A 27 12.95 18.34 11.63
C PHE A 27 11.96 18.88 10.59
N ASN A 28 11.57 20.14 10.74
CA ASN A 28 10.73 20.86 9.79
C ASN A 28 11.40 22.18 9.44
N ALA A 29 11.35 22.55 8.16
CA ALA A 29 11.79 23.84 7.68
C ALA A 29 10.83 24.33 6.61
N GLY A 30 10.30 25.52 6.77
CA GLY A 30 9.30 26.07 5.87
C GLY A 30 9.49 27.55 5.59
N VAL A 31 8.88 28.00 4.53
CA VAL A 31 8.78 29.41 4.13
C VAL A 31 7.32 29.71 3.85
N GLU A 32 6.83 30.74 4.52
CA GLU A 32 5.52 31.33 4.24
C GLU A 32 5.69 32.64 3.44
N PHE A 33 4.79 32.91 2.52
CA PHE A 33 4.86 34.11 1.71
C PHE A 33 3.47 34.68 1.40
N SER A 34 3.43 35.99 1.19
CA SER A 34 2.25 36.70 0.70
C SER A 34 2.70 37.78 -0.28
N ILE A 35 2.20 37.73 -1.50
CA ILE A 35 2.60 38.59 -2.63
C ILE A 35 1.40 39.44 -3.06
N ARG A 36 1.68 40.69 -3.43
CA ARG A 36 0.69 41.64 -3.93
C ARG A 36 -0.54 41.78 -3.07
N ARG A 37 -0.35 42.04 -1.75
CA ARG A 37 -1.43 42.23 -0.76
C ARG A 37 -2.39 41.02 -0.66
N GLY A 38 -1.85 39.81 -0.77
CA GLY A 38 -2.64 38.59 -0.61
C GLY A 38 -3.19 38.03 -1.92
N LEU A 39 -2.80 38.58 -3.10
CA LEU A 39 -3.18 37.96 -4.38
C LEU A 39 -2.73 36.51 -4.48
N VAL A 40 -1.50 36.23 -3.99
CA VAL A 40 -0.95 34.88 -3.84
C VAL A 40 -0.36 34.78 -2.46
N SER A 41 -0.76 33.78 -1.68
CA SER A 41 -0.16 33.47 -0.40
C SER A 41 -0.02 31.97 -0.27
N GLY A 42 0.87 31.52 0.59
CA GLY A 42 1.05 30.09 0.83
C GLY A 42 2.29 29.80 1.63
N GLY A 43 2.52 28.50 1.78
CA GLY A 43 3.68 27.93 2.46
C GLY A 43 4.26 26.77 1.69
N ILE A 44 5.56 26.58 1.85
CA ILE A 44 6.28 25.40 1.41
C ILE A 44 7.07 24.90 2.61
N GLU A 45 6.85 23.65 3.01
CA GLU A 45 7.50 23.03 4.14
C GLU A 45 8.19 21.75 3.70
N TYR A 46 9.44 21.57 4.13
CA TYR A 46 10.15 20.30 4.09
C TYR A 46 10.15 19.68 5.48
N PHE A 47 9.77 18.42 5.58
CA PHE A 47 9.83 17.66 6.82
C PHE A 47 10.73 16.43 6.70
N LEU A 48 11.38 16.10 7.81
CA LEU A 48 12.17 14.90 7.99
C LEU A 48 11.87 14.30 9.37
N ARG A 49 11.29 13.12 9.39
CA ARG A 49 11.02 12.34 10.61
C ARG A 49 11.86 11.08 10.57
N ARG A 50 12.71 10.89 11.57
CA ARG A 50 13.52 9.69 11.73
C ARG A 50 13.09 8.98 13.00
N THR A 51 12.80 7.69 12.85
CA THR A 51 12.54 6.78 13.96
C THR A 51 13.73 5.83 14.04
N THR A 52 14.44 5.79 15.17
CA THR A 52 15.54 4.87 15.45
C THR A 52 15.12 3.88 16.53
N ASP A 53 15.72 2.70 16.50
CA ASP A 53 15.42 1.62 17.43
C ASP A 53 13.92 1.26 17.47
N MET A 54 13.26 1.30 16.32
CA MET A 54 11.83 1.06 16.18
C MET A 54 11.42 -0.27 16.81
N LEU A 55 10.39 -0.23 17.66
CA LEU A 55 9.89 -1.40 18.38
C LEU A 55 8.78 -2.08 17.60
N LEU A 56 8.99 -3.33 17.23
CA LEU A 56 7.93 -4.17 16.65
C LEU A 56 7.76 -5.46 17.42
N ARG A 57 6.57 -6.04 17.28
CA ARG A 57 6.21 -7.32 17.83
C ARG A 57 6.44 -8.40 16.79
N PHE A 58 7.26 -9.39 17.11
CA PHE A 58 7.59 -10.49 16.21
C PHE A 58 6.83 -11.75 16.58
N PRO A 59 6.17 -12.41 15.62
CA PRO A 59 5.63 -13.72 15.81
C PRO A 59 6.77 -14.74 15.99
N THR A 60 6.54 -15.75 16.82
CA THR A 60 7.47 -16.85 17.05
C THR A 60 6.84 -18.17 16.63
N PRO A 61 7.65 -19.15 16.20
CA PRO A 61 7.14 -20.49 15.96
C PRO A 61 6.47 -21.05 17.22
N PRO A 62 5.38 -21.82 17.11
CA PRO A 62 4.68 -22.42 18.26
C PRO A 62 5.57 -23.26 19.18
N SER A 63 6.66 -23.83 18.63
CA SER A 63 7.65 -24.61 19.38
C SER A 63 8.41 -23.81 20.44
N MET A 64 8.37 -22.47 20.38
CA MET A 64 9.05 -21.61 21.36
C MET A 64 8.24 -21.39 22.64
N GLY A 65 6.98 -21.84 22.69
CA GLY A 65 6.13 -21.74 23.88
C GLY A 65 5.53 -20.35 24.15
N TYR A 66 5.78 -19.36 23.30
CA TYR A 66 5.16 -18.03 23.32
C TYR A 66 4.87 -17.56 21.89
N SER A 67 3.85 -16.73 21.72
CA SER A 67 3.36 -16.35 20.39
C SER A 67 4.14 -15.23 19.74
N SER A 68 4.87 -14.43 20.53
CA SER A 68 5.60 -13.27 20.03
C SER A 68 6.53 -12.67 21.08
N TYR A 69 7.40 -11.78 20.67
CA TYR A 69 8.25 -10.95 21.53
C TYR A 69 8.46 -9.58 20.91
N TYR A 70 8.82 -8.59 21.73
CA TYR A 70 9.22 -7.26 21.27
C TYR A 70 10.73 -7.19 21.05
N ALA A 71 11.15 -6.57 19.96
CA ALA A 71 12.56 -6.26 19.68
C ALA A 71 12.67 -4.97 18.91
N ASN A 72 13.83 -4.33 19.01
CA ASN A 72 14.20 -3.23 18.15
C ASN A 72 14.55 -3.77 16.75
N VAL A 73 13.91 -3.23 15.72
CA VAL A 73 13.94 -3.82 14.37
C VAL A 73 14.63 -2.98 13.34
N GLY A 74 15.21 -1.87 13.77
CA GLY A 74 15.95 -0.98 12.90
C GLY A 74 15.38 0.42 12.85
N ASP A 75 15.81 1.16 11.85
CA ASP A 75 15.52 2.57 11.69
C ASP A 75 14.67 2.83 10.45
N MET A 76 13.84 3.84 10.55
CA MET A 76 12.97 4.30 9.46
C MET A 76 13.08 5.82 9.28
N ARG A 77 12.90 6.27 8.05
CA ARG A 77 12.83 7.69 7.72
C ARG A 77 11.60 7.98 6.88
N ASN A 78 10.85 8.99 7.30
CA ASN A 78 9.82 9.65 6.51
C ASN A 78 10.32 11.06 6.17
N SER A 79 10.27 11.44 4.92
CA SER A 79 10.66 12.77 4.46
C SER A 79 9.76 13.22 3.33
N GLY A 80 9.47 14.51 3.25
CA GLY A 80 8.57 14.99 2.23
C GLY A 80 8.55 16.51 2.13
N ILE A 81 7.73 16.97 1.19
CA ILE A 81 7.45 18.37 0.94
C ILE A 81 5.94 18.56 1.00
N GLU A 82 5.53 19.58 1.73
CA GLU A 82 4.15 20.05 1.81
C GLU A 82 4.08 21.45 1.19
N ILE A 83 3.09 21.67 0.34
CA ILE A 83 2.83 22.96 -0.31
C ILE A 83 1.38 23.30 -0.10
N ASP A 84 1.13 24.53 0.35
CA ASP A 84 -0.16 25.12 0.46
C ASP A 84 -0.17 26.48 -0.29
N LEU A 85 -1.11 26.65 -1.21
CA LEU A 85 -1.21 27.84 -2.04
C LEU A 85 -2.65 28.35 -2.04
N ASN A 86 -2.78 29.66 -1.80
CA ASN A 86 -4.02 30.40 -1.92
C ASN A 86 -3.83 31.51 -2.96
N PHE A 87 -4.74 31.56 -3.91
CA PHE A 87 -4.77 32.58 -4.96
C PHE A 87 -6.13 33.27 -4.96
N THR A 88 -6.14 34.60 -4.76
CA THR A 88 -7.32 35.45 -4.74
C THR A 88 -7.28 36.42 -5.93
N PRO A 89 -7.65 35.95 -7.15
CA PRO A 89 -7.54 36.77 -8.37
C PRO A 89 -8.47 37.98 -8.35
N VAL A 90 -9.57 37.90 -7.62
CA VAL A 90 -10.52 39.00 -7.49
C VAL A 90 -10.89 39.17 -6.02
N ASN A 91 -10.67 40.36 -5.49
CA ASN A 91 -11.11 40.74 -4.15
C ASN A 91 -11.69 42.16 -4.20
N ARG A 92 -13.01 42.24 -4.37
CA ARG A 92 -13.78 43.49 -4.46
C ARG A 92 -15.04 43.40 -3.60
N GLU A 93 -15.67 44.53 -3.33
CA GLU A 93 -16.82 44.64 -2.41
C GLU A 93 -17.95 43.63 -2.68
N HIS A 94 -18.27 43.37 -3.95
CA HIS A 94 -19.36 42.45 -4.32
C HIS A 94 -18.90 41.20 -5.07
N VAL A 95 -17.58 41.04 -5.27
CA VAL A 95 -17.01 39.90 -6.01
C VAL A 95 -15.73 39.47 -5.35
N GLN A 96 -15.70 38.26 -4.81
CA GLN A 96 -14.50 37.63 -4.30
C GLN A 96 -14.36 36.25 -4.93
N TRP A 97 -13.17 35.97 -5.46
CA TRP A 97 -12.83 34.68 -6.02
C TRP A 97 -11.54 34.18 -5.40
N ASP A 98 -11.62 32.99 -4.79
CA ASP A 98 -10.50 32.33 -4.14
C ASP A 98 -10.26 30.95 -4.78
N ILE A 99 -9.02 30.59 -4.94
CA ILE A 99 -8.57 29.27 -5.39
C ILE A 99 -7.55 28.79 -4.37
N ASN A 100 -7.71 27.58 -3.88
CA ASN A 100 -6.79 26.94 -2.96
C ASN A 100 -6.27 25.61 -3.52
N VAL A 101 -5.00 25.34 -3.30
CA VAL A 101 -4.33 24.08 -3.69
C VAL A 101 -3.41 23.69 -2.57
N ASN A 102 -3.50 22.43 -2.14
CA ASN A 102 -2.50 21.83 -1.28
C ASN A 102 -1.98 20.54 -1.89
N MET A 103 -0.73 20.22 -1.61
CA MET A 103 -0.10 18.98 -2.05
C MET A 103 0.96 18.51 -1.06
N THR A 104 1.06 17.21 -0.93
CA THR A 104 2.08 16.54 -0.13
C THR A 104 2.76 15.44 -0.94
N HIS A 105 4.08 15.46 -0.96
CA HIS A 105 4.92 14.38 -1.44
C HIS A 105 5.61 13.73 -0.25
N LEU A 106 5.40 12.43 -0.05
CA LEU A 106 5.96 11.66 1.07
C LEU A 106 6.81 10.50 0.57
N ARG A 107 7.98 10.32 1.16
CA ARG A 107 8.83 9.13 1.01
C ARG A 107 9.07 8.47 2.34
N ASN A 108 8.75 7.19 2.42
CA ASN A 108 9.07 6.31 3.53
C ASN A 108 10.22 5.38 3.13
N LYS A 109 11.22 5.21 4.00
CA LYS A 109 12.34 4.28 3.80
C LYS A 109 12.76 3.62 5.10
N VAL A 110 12.96 2.32 5.07
CA VAL A 110 13.77 1.60 6.04
C VAL A 110 15.23 1.99 5.80
N THR A 111 15.90 2.54 6.80
CA THR A 111 17.27 3.05 6.66
C THR A 111 18.32 2.13 7.23
N MET A 112 17.93 1.29 8.20
CA MET A 112 18.82 0.31 8.82
C MET A 112 18.00 -0.87 9.35
N LEU A 113 18.51 -2.07 9.17
CA LEU A 113 18.01 -3.30 9.77
C LEU A 113 19.10 -3.96 10.59
N PRO A 114 18.81 -4.59 11.72
CA PRO A 114 19.78 -5.40 12.44
C PRO A 114 20.25 -6.59 11.60
N PRO A 115 21.48 -7.10 11.81
CA PRO A 115 22.06 -8.17 10.97
C PRO A 115 21.17 -9.41 10.85
N GLU A 116 20.44 -9.76 11.89
CA GLU A 116 19.53 -10.91 11.93
C GLU A 116 18.34 -10.76 10.97
N ARG A 117 18.05 -9.54 10.55
CA ARG A 117 16.94 -9.18 9.65
C ARG A 117 17.40 -8.94 8.21
N ARG A 118 18.69 -9.11 7.92
CA ARG A 118 19.26 -9.05 6.56
C ARG A 118 19.44 -10.45 5.96
N ASN A 119 18.52 -11.35 6.25
CA ASN A 119 18.63 -12.77 5.91
C ASN A 119 18.19 -13.10 4.48
N LYS A 120 17.67 -12.11 3.74
CA LYS A 120 17.21 -12.27 2.35
C LYS A 120 17.65 -11.09 1.50
N GLN A 121 18.04 -11.39 0.26
CA GLN A 121 18.34 -10.36 -0.75
C GLN A 121 17.34 -10.46 -1.90
N VAL A 122 16.72 -9.35 -2.27
CA VAL A 122 15.77 -9.23 -3.39
C VAL A 122 16.13 -7.99 -4.19
N ASP A 123 16.41 -8.13 -5.48
CA ASP A 123 16.75 -7.05 -6.40
C ASP A 123 17.85 -6.09 -5.86
N GLY A 124 18.83 -6.65 -5.13
CA GLY A 124 19.94 -5.90 -4.52
C GLY A 124 19.66 -5.34 -3.13
N TYR A 125 18.42 -5.40 -2.63
CA TYR A 125 18.05 -4.94 -1.29
C TYR A 125 18.17 -6.07 -0.29
N TYR A 126 18.81 -5.81 0.85
CA TYR A 126 18.87 -6.74 1.98
C TYR A 126 17.72 -6.48 2.95
N GLY A 127 17.07 -7.56 3.40
CA GLY A 127 15.93 -7.46 4.29
C GLY A 127 15.36 -8.80 4.70
N TYR A 128 14.09 -8.80 5.09
CA TYR A 128 13.32 -9.98 5.46
C TYR A 128 11.88 -9.86 4.95
N THR A 129 11.18 -10.98 4.93
CA THR A 129 9.77 -11.06 4.55
C THR A 129 8.89 -11.31 5.76
N ASP A 130 7.71 -10.70 5.77
CA ASP A 130 6.63 -11.04 6.71
C ASP A 130 5.30 -10.88 5.96
N GLY A 131 4.55 -11.98 5.86
CA GLY A 131 3.36 -12.06 5.03
C GLY A 131 3.63 -11.70 3.57
N ASP A 132 2.91 -10.72 3.07
CA ASP A 132 2.99 -10.19 1.70
C ASP A 132 3.92 -8.96 1.56
N LYS A 133 4.78 -8.72 2.55
CA LYS A 133 5.68 -7.58 2.58
C LYS A 133 7.15 -7.99 2.58
N PHE A 134 7.96 -7.14 1.96
CA PHE A 134 9.41 -7.18 2.07
C PHE A 134 9.92 -5.91 2.76
N TYR A 135 10.53 -6.13 3.90
CA TYR A 135 11.16 -5.08 4.69
C TYR A 135 12.63 -5.01 4.30
N GLY A 136 12.97 -4.14 3.35
CA GLY A 136 14.32 -4.00 2.78
C GLY A 136 14.92 -2.64 3.05
N GLU A 137 16.23 -2.60 3.37
CA GLU A 137 16.95 -1.34 3.49
C GLU A 137 16.89 -0.56 2.17
N GLY A 138 16.51 0.70 2.24
CA GLY A 138 16.31 1.56 1.07
C GLY A 138 14.89 1.54 0.48
N LEU A 139 14.05 0.58 0.86
CA LEU A 139 12.66 0.45 0.42
C LEU A 139 11.69 1.03 1.46
N SER A 140 10.44 1.22 1.02
CA SER A 140 9.34 1.50 1.94
C SER A 140 9.05 0.28 2.82
N MET A 141 8.72 0.51 4.10
CA MET A 141 8.26 -0.54 5.00
C MET A 141 6.95 -1.20 4.56
N TYR A 142 6.24 -0.61 3.61
CA TYR A 142 4.97 -1.11 3.08
C TYR A 142 5.11 -1.82 1.72
N THR A 143 6.35 -2.11 1.30
CA THR A 143 6.61 -2.70 -0.03
C THR A 143 5.98 -4.09 -0.15
N PHE A 144 5.09 -4.24 -1.12
CA PHE A 144 4.49 -5.54 -1.45
C PHE A 144 5.53 -6.47 -2.06
N TYR A 145 5.52 -7.70 -1.56
CA TYR A 145 6.38 -8.78 -2.03
C TYR A 145 5.54 -10.04 -2.21
N THR A 146 5.14 -10.29 -3.44
CA THR A 146 4.14 -11.30 -3.74
C THR A 146 4.36 -11.90 -5.13
N LYS A 147 3.61 -12.95 -5.45
CA LYS A 147 3.61 -13.57 -6.78
C LYS A 147 3.26 -12.54 -7.85
N LYS A 148 3.92 -12.67 -8.99
CA LYS A 148 3.63 -11.85 -10.16
C LYS A 148 2.83 -12.64 -11.18
N TYR A 149 1.65 -12.13 -11.52
CA TYR A 149 0.73 -12.76 -12.45
C TYR A 149 1.27 -12.66 -13.90
N ALA A 150 1.22 -13.74 -14.63
CA ALA A 150 1.72 -13.83 -16.01
C ALA A 150 0.61 -14.03 -17.05
N GLY A 151 -0.66 -13.93 -16.63
CA GLY A 151 -1.81 -14.12 -17.50
C GLY A 151 -2.43 -15.51 -17.41
N VAL A 152 -3.03 -15.93 -18.50
CA VAL A 152 -3.79 -17.19 -18.61
C VAL A 152 -3.11 -18.09 -19.66
N SER A 153 -3.00 -19.37 -19.34
CA SER A 153 -2.46 -20.38 -20.28
C SER A 153 -3.46 -20.67 -21.39
N ASP A 154 -2.98 -21.36 -22.45
CA ASP A 154 -3.83 -21.82 -23.56
C ASP A 154 -4.98 -22.77 -23.09
N GLU A 155 -4.83 -23.35 -21.90
CA GLU A 155 -5.85 -24.19 -21.25
C GLU A 155 -6.76 -23.42 -20.30
N GLY A 156 -6.58 -22.10 -20.15
CA GLY A 156 -7.36 -21.26 -19.26
C GLY A 156 -6.92 -21.26 -17.80
N LYS A 157 -5.76 -21.82 -17.46
CA LYS A 157 -5.22 -21.80 -16.09
C LYS A 157 -4.50 -20.49 -15.78
N SER A 158 -4.55 -20.04 -14.54
CA SER A 158 -3.70 -18.95 -14.07
C SER A 158 -2.22 -19.29 -14.25
N MET A 159 -1.43 -18.31 -14.67
CA MET A 159 0.03 -18.43 -14.75
C MET A 159 0.71 -17.37 -13.88
N TRP A 160 1.83 -17.74 -13.31
CA TRP A 160 2.68 -16.83 -12.52
C TRP A 160 4.12 -16.91 -13.01
N TYR A 161 4.87 -15.83 -12.80
CA TYR A 161 6.30 -15.85 -13.07
C TYR A 161 7.04 -16.62 -11.97
N MET A 162 8.06 -17.37 -12.40
CA MET A 162 9.04 -17.97 -11.51
C MET A 162 10.45 -17.71 -12.03
N ASN A 163 11.41 -17.63 -11.13
CA ASN A 163 12.82 -17.55 -11.47
C ASN A 163 13.32 -18.92 -11.86
N GLU A 164 13.89 -19.04 -13.06
CA GLU A 164 14.45 -20.30 -13.52
C GLU A 164 15.70 -20.66 -12.71
N ALA A 165 15.80 -21.91 -12.32
CA ALA A 165 17.01 -22.50 -11.74
C ALA A 165 17.55 -23.60 -12.65
N ASP A 166 18.86 -23.79 -12.64
CA ASP A 166 19.52 -24.89 -13.32
C ASP A 166 19.35 -26.21 -12.54
N LYS A 167 19.95 -27.30 -13.06
CA LYS A 167 19.86 -28.64 -12.45
C LYS A 167 20.48 -28.71 -11.04
N ASP A 168 21.37 -27.79 -10.73
CA ASP A 168 22.04 -27.67 -9.44
C ASP A 168 21.35 -26.65 -8.49
N ASN A 169 20.16 -26.20 -8.89
CA ASN A 169 19.31 -25.24 -8.18
C ASN A 169 19.92 -23.81 -8.07
N ASN A 170 20.81 -23.45 -9.01
CA ASN A 170 21.34 -22.10 -9.11
C ASN A 170 20.45 -21.23 -10.00
N PRO A 171 20.23 -19.93 -9.64
CA PRO A 171 19.46 -19.02 -10.46
C PRO A 171 20.12 -18.80 -11.82
N THR A 172 19.38 -19.01 -12.91
CA THR A 172 19.86 -18.70 -14.28
C THR A 172 19.74 -17.24 -14.66
N GLY A 173 19.04 -16.45 -13.85
CA GLY A 173 18.69 -15.05 -14.13
C GLY A 173 17.52 -14.88 -15.12
N ARG A 174 16.94 -15.97 -15.59
CA ARG A 174 15.78 -15.95 -16.50
C ARG A 174 14.47 -16.07 -15.71
N ARG A 175 13.41 -15.50 -16.26
CA ARG A 175 12.04 -15.70 -15.78
C ARG A 175 11.32 -16.60 -16.75
N ILE A 176 10.64 -17.59 -16.21
CA ILE A 176 9.73 -18.49 -16.92
C ILE A 176 8.36 -18.42 -16.27
N THR A 177 7.36 -19.08 -16.85
CA THR A 177 6.00 -19.13 -16.30
C THR A 177 5.68 -20.51 -15.78
N THR A 178 4.83 -20.57 -14.75
CA THR A 178 4.28 -21.82 -14.20
C THR A 178 2.79 -21.67 -13.94
N THR A 179 2.05 -22.76 -14.02
CA THR A 179 0.65 -22.85 -13.59
C THR A 179 0.52 -23.27 -12.13
N GLU A 180 1.62 -23.68 -11.50
CA GLU A 180 1.66 -24.09 -10.11
C GLU A 180 2.00 -22.88 -9.22
N TYR A 181 1.03 -22.40 -8.43
CA TYR A 181 1.20 -21.22 -7.58
C TYR A 181 2.33 -21.40 -6.55
N ALA A 182 2.51 -22.62 -6.03
CA ALA A 182 3.56 -22.93 -5.06
C ALA A 182 4.98 -22.74 -5.61
N ASP A 183 5.17 -22.97 -6.91
CA ASP A 183 6.47 -22.87 -7.59
C ASP A 183 6.78 -21.43 -8.02
N ALA A 184 5.76 -20.57 -8.02
CA ALA A 184 5.93 -19.17 -8.44
C ALA A 184 6.87 -18.42 -7.48
N SER A 185 7.69 -17.55 -8.03
CA SER A 185 8.55 -16.66 -7.25
C SER A 185 7.84 -15.38 -6.81
N ASP A 186 8.28 -14.81 -5.69
CA ASP A 186 7.80 -13.50 -5.24
C ASP A 186 8.68 -12.39 -5.80
N TYR A 187 8.06 -11.22 -6.05
CA TYR A 187 8.68 -10.02 -6.62
C TYR A 187 8.26 -8.78 -5.84
N LEU A 188 9.05 -7.72 -5.94
CA LEU A 188 8.66 -6.41 -5.46
C LEU A 188 7.57 -5.84 -6.37
N CYS A 189 6.38 -5.60 -5.81
CA CYS A 189 5.17 -5.22 -6.54
C CYS A 189 4.67 -3.81 -6.18
N GLY A 190 5.56 -2.91 -5.76
CA GLY A 190 5.20 -1.55 -5.40
C GLY A 190 4.86 -1.39 -3.92
N ASN A 191 4.31 -0.24 -3.55
CA ASN A 191 3.91 0.09 -2.19
C ASN A 191 2.68 1.01 -2.19
N PRO A 192 1.91 1.11 -1.08
CA PRO A 192 0.67 1.88 -1.03
C PRO A 192 0.87 3.40 -0.85
N ILE A 193 2.10 3.85 -0.59
CA ILE A 193 2.35 5.28 -0.39
C ILE A 193 2.26 6.00 -1.73
N PRO A 194 1.38 7.00 -1.87
CA PRO A 194 1.26 7.76 -3.10
C PRO A 194 2.49 8.63 -3.37
N ASP A 195 2.74 8.92 -4.64
CA ASP A 195 3.76 9.87 -5.05
C ASP A 195 3.36 11.30 -4.69
N LEU A 196 2.05 11.58 -4.77
CA LEU A 196 1.49 12.91 -4.48
C LEU A 196 0.04 12.76 -4.01
N TYR A 197 -0.35 13.53 -3.00
CA TYR A 197 -1.74 13.64 -2.59
C TYR A 197 -2.05 15.04 -2.08
N GLY A 198 -3.33 15.42 -2.10
CA GLY A 198 -3.75 16.73 -1.64
C GLY A 198 -5.18 17.06 -2.04
N GLY A 199 -5.44 18.35 -2.14
CA GLY A 199 -6.72 18.87 -2.55
C GLY A 199 -6.60 20.18 -3.31
N PHE A 200 -7.64 20.51 -4.05
CA PHE A 200 -7.80 21.81 -4.64
C PHE A 200 -9.28 22.21 -4.66
N GLY A 201 -9.50 23.50 -4.62
CA GLY A 201 -10.86 24.01 -4.63
C GLY A 201 -10.93 25.46 -5.09
N THR A 202 -12.13 25.91 -5.29
CA THR A 202 -12.40 27.31 -5.57
C THR A 202 -13.69 27.75 -4.91
N SER A 203 -13.74 29.00 -4.49
CA SER A 203 -14.94 29.66 -3.98
C SER A 203 -15.12 31.00 -4.68
N LEU A 204 -16.35 31.30 -5.07
CA LEU A 204 -16.75 32.55 -5.71
C LEU A 204 -17.96 33.12 -4.99
N ASN A 205 -17.79 34.34 -4.46
CA ASN A 205 -18.89 35.16 -4.01
C ASN A 205 -19.17 36.26 -5.07
N PHE A 206 -20.39 36.37 -5.49
CA PHE A 206 -20.78 37.29 -6.55
C PHE A 206 -22.18 37.83 -6.32
N TYR A 207 -22.30 39.09 -5.90
CA TYR A 207 -23.57 39.81 -5.71
C TYR A 207 -24.63 39.04 -4.91
N GLY A 208 -24.23 38.45 -3.77
CA GLY A 208 -25.09 37.64 -2.89
C GLY A 208 -25.17 36.15 -3.25
N PHE A 209 -24.68 35.74 -4.41
CA PHE A 209 -24.48 34.33 -4.72
C PHE A 209 -23.16 33.86 -4.16
N ASP A 210 -23.16 32.65 -3.61
CA ASP A 210 -21.96 31.91 -3.22
C ASP A 210 -21.90 30.56 -3.92
N PHE A 211 -20.74 30.27 -4.46
CA PHE A 211 -20.44 28.98 -5.08
C PHE A 211 -19.10 28.48 -4.56
N SER A 212 -19.04 27.20 -4.20
CA SER A 212 -17.78 26.54 -3.91
C SER A 212 -17.75 25.11 -4.40
N ILE A 213 -16.57 24.67 -4.82
CA ILE A 213 -16.29 23.29 -5.21
C ILE A 213 -14.92 22.90 -4.68
N ALA A 214 -14.81 21.69 -4.13
CA ALA A 214 -13.56 21.15 -3.63
C ALA A 214 -13.35 19.72 -4.06
N PHE A 215 -12.11 19.40 -4.39
CA PHE A 215 -11.65 18.08 -4.78
C PHE A 215 -10.51 17.61 -3.86
N THR A 216 -10.42 16.30 -3.69
CA THR A 216 -9.22 15.65 -3.18
C THR A 216 -8.68 14.70 -4.22
N TYR A 217 -7.38 14.52 -4.22
CA TYR A 217 -6.70 13.64 -5.18
C TYR A 217 -5.55 12.89 -4.54
N GLN A 218 -5.26 11.76 -5.14
CA GLN A 218 -4.07 10.96 -4.88
C GLN A 218 -3.52 10.48 -6.22
N ILE A 219 -2.21 10.50 -6.38
CA ILE A 219 -1.50 10.03 -7.57
C ILE A 219 -0.47 9.00 -7.12
N GLY A 220 -0.50 7.82 -7.75
CA GLY A 220 0.39 6.72 -7.43
C GLY A 220 -0.01 5.95 -6.18
N GLY A 221 0.86 5.02 -5.80
CA GLY A 221 0.58 3.99 -4.81
C GLY A 221 -0.20 2.82 -5.40
N VAL A 222 -0.13 1.66 -4.75
CA VAL A 222 -0.92 0.48 -5.10
C VAL A 222 -1.68 -0.03 -3.89
N ALA A 223 -2.91 -0.50 -4.12
CA ALA A 223 -3.76 -1.08 -3.10
C ALA A 223 -4.14 -2.51 -3.47
N TYR A 224 -4.18 -3.40 -2.49
CA TYR A 224 -4.70 -4.75 -2.71
C TYR A 224 -6.22 -4.73 -2.62
N ASP A 225 -6.89 -5.05 -3.73
CA ASP A 225 -8.34 -5.16 -3.80
C ASP A 225 -8.80 -6.54 -3.33
N SER A 226 -8.90 -6.69 -2.02
CA SER A 226 -9.38 -7.92 -1.39
C SER A 226 -10.84 -8.24 -1.74
N GLY A 227 -11.65 -7.22 -1.98
CA GLY A 227 -13.06 -7.37 -2.37
C GLY A 227 -13.18 -7.97 -3.77
N TYR A 228 -12.43 -7.43 -4.72
CA TYR A 228 -12.35 -7.98 -6.06
C TYR A 228 -11.76 -9.40 -6.08
N ALA A 229 -10.65 -9.62 -5.36
CA ALA A 229 -10.04 -10.94 -5.24
C ALA A 229 -11.03 -11.99 -4.70
N ALA A 230 -11.77 -11.66 -3.65
CA ALA A 230 -12.79 -12.53 -3.09
C ALA A 230 -13.95 -12.79 -4.06
N ALA A 231 -14.37 -11.77 -4.81
CA ALA A 231 -15.47 -11.86 -5.76
C ALA A 231 -15.09 -12.53 -7.10
N MET A 232 -13.81 -12.75 -7.36
CA MET A 232 -13.27 -13.43 -8.55
C MET A 232 -12.83 -14.87 -8.25
N TYR A 233 -13.16 -15.39 -7.10
CA TYR A 233 -12.79 -16.72 -6.65
C TYR A 233 -13.93 -17.72 -6.76
N SER A 234 -13.62 -18.93 -7.24
CA SER A 234 -14.51 -20.09 -7.19
C SER A 234 -14.12 -20.98 -6.01
N PRO A 235 -14.81 -20.88 -4.85
CA PRO A 235 -14.39 -21.63 -3.68
C PRO A 235 -14.57 -23.13 -3.88
N ALA A 236 -13.54 -23.89 -3.57
CA ALA A 236 -13.58 -25.35 -3.47
C ALA A 236 -14.57 -25.83 -2.40
N ASN A 237 -14.92 -24.98 -1.46
CA ASN A 237 -15.72 -25.27 -0.31
C ASN A 237 -17.10 -24.59 -0.34
N LYS A 238 -18.03 -25.09 -1.14
CA LYS A 238 -19.47 -25.16 -0.78
C LYS A 238 -20.15 -23.87 -0.25
N SER A 239 -19.57 -22.70 -0.40
CA SER A 239 -20.27 -21.46 -0.09
C SER A 239 -21.29 -21.18 -1.20
N THR A 240 -22.41 -21.90 -1.14
CA THR A 240 -23.56 -21.57 -1.95
C THR A 240 -24.05 -20.19 -1.54
N GLY A 241 -24.30 -19.30 -2.51
CA GLY A 241 -24.88 -17.99 -2.26
C GLY A 241 -23.89 -16.82 -2.19
N GLN A 242 -22.63 -16.99 -2.58
CA GLN A 242 -21.73 -15.87 -2.80
C GLN A 242 -22.01 -15.20 -4.14
N ASN A 243 -22.05 -13.86 -4.14
CA ASN A 243 -22.10 -13.09 -5.36
C ASN A 243 -20.69 -12.96 -5.94
N TRP A 244 -20.59 -13.14 -7.25
CA TRP A 244 -19.36 -12.91 -7.98
C TRP A 244 -19.32 -11.52 -8.60
N HIS A 245 -18.11 -11.01 -8.85
CA HIS A 245 -17.97 -9.81 -9.65
C HIS A 245 -18.38 -10.08 -11.10
N LYS A 246 -19.01 -9.09 -11.75
CA LYS A 246 -19.47 -9.22 -13.15
C LYS A 246 -18.37 -9.59 -14.14
N ASP A 247 -17.13 -9.25 -13.84
CA ASP A 247 -16.00 -9.58 -14.71
C ASP A 247 -15.73 -11.08 -14.83
N ILE A 248 -16.25 -11.90 -13.92
CA ILE A 248 -16.18 -13.36 -14.03
C ILE A 248 -16.82 -13.89 -15.32
N LEU A 249 -17.78 -13.13 -15.88
CA LEU A 249 -18.40 -13.45 -17.16
C LEU A 249 -17.47 -13.33 -18.35
N LYS A 250 -16.31 -12.66 -18.16
CA LYS A 250 -15.25 -12.52 -19.15
C LYS A 250 -14.15 -13.58 -18.99
N ALA A 251 -14.34 -14.55 -18.07
CA ALA A 251 -13.39 -15.62 -17.85
C ALA A 251 -13.05 -16.34 -19.15
N TRP A 252 -11.85 -16.87 -19.21
CA TRP A 252 -11.38 -17.66 -20.33
C TRP A 252 -12.34 -18.81 -20.66
N SER A 253 -12.61 -18.96 -21.94
CA SER A 253 -13.34 -20.10 -22.51
C SER A 253 -12.80 -20.36 -23.91
N PRO A 254 -13.13 -21.51 -24.54
CA PRO A 254 -12.78 -21.74 -25.93
C PRO A 254 -13.28 -20.67 -26.90
N GLU A 255 -14.37 -19.99 -26.57
CA GLU A 255 -14.95 -18.87 -27.33
C GLU A 255 -14.31 -17.53 -26.98
N ASN A 256 -13.60 -17.43 -25.84
CA ASN A 256 -12.89 -16.24 -25.37
C ASN A 256 -11.44 -16.58 -24.93
N PRO A 257 -10.58 -17.08 -25.83
CA PRO A 257 -9.27 -17.61 -25.49
C PRO A 257 -8.23 -16.52 -25.15
N THR A 258 -8.53 -15.25 -25.39
CA THR A 258 -7.64 -14.11 -25.12
C THR A 258 -7.92 -13.41 -23.79
N SER A 259 -8.81 -13.99 -22.98
CA SER A 259 -9.12 -13.43 -21.65
C SER A 259 -7.90 -13.45 -20.73
N ASP A 260 -7.74 -12.39 -19.95
CA ASP A 260 -6.78 -12.30 -18.85
C ASP A 260 -7.32 -12.85 -17.52
N ILE A 261 -8.59 -13.25 -17.50
CA ILE A 261 -9.27 -13.87 -16.37
C ILE A 261 -9.27 -15.40 -16.58
N PRO A 262 -8.71 -16.17 -15.64
CA PRO A 262 -8.68 -17.63 -15.75
C PRO A 262 -10.07 -18.23 -15.86
N ARG A 263 -10.11 -19.42 -16.47
CA ARG A 263 -11.36 -20.19 -16.54
C ARG A 263 -11.91 -20.46 -15.15
N LEU A 264 -13.22 -20.49 -15.03
CA LEU A 264 -13.87 -20.97 -13.82
C LEU A 264 -13.64 -22.46 -13.68
N GLN A 265 -12.93 -22.85 -12.65
CA GLN A 265 -12.64 -24.24 -12.33
C GLN A 265 -13.02 -24.52 -10.90
N TYR A 266 -13.80 -25.58 -10.69
CA TYR A 266 -14.11 -26.08 -9.34
C TYR A 266 -12.79 -26.54 -8.67
N GLU A 267 -12.63 -26.17 -7.39
CA GLU A 267 -11.45 -26.50 -6.57
C GLU A 267 -10.11 -25.86 -7.00
N ASP A 268 -10.11 -24.88 -7.88
CA ASP A 268 -8.90 -24.09 -8.15
C ASP A 268 -8.65 -23.11 -6.98
N GLN A 269 -7.89 -23.58 -5.99
CA GLN A 269 -7.59 -22.81 -4.77
C GLN A 269 -6.65 -21.63 -5.02
N ASN A 270 -6.01 -21.56 -6.18
CA ASN A 270 -4.98 -20.57 -6.47
C ASN A 270 -5.48 -19.41 -7.34
N GLN A 271 -6.73 -19.47 -7.79
CA GLN A 271 -7.31 -18.46 -8.68
C GLN A 271 -7.30 -17.05 -8.06
N ASN A 272 -7.46 -16.95 -6.75
CA ASN A 272 -7.37 -15.71 -5.98
C ASN A 272 -6.13 -15.63 -5.07
N GLY A 273 -5.12 -16.45 -5.34
CA GLY A 273 -3.84 -16.43 -4.62
C GLY A 273 -3.26 -15.01 -4.59
N MET A 274 -2.67 -14.65 -3.44
CA MET A 274 -2.04 -13.32 -3.25
C MET A 274 -1.03 -13.06 -4.35
N SER A 275 -1.31 -12.05 -5.18
CA SER A 275 -0.48 -11.70 -6.33
C SER A 275 -0.71 -10.24 -6.75
N ASP A 276 0.14 -9.73 -7.62
CA ASP A 276 -0.02 -8.40 -8.20
C ASP A 276 -1.26 -8.27 -9.12
N ARG A 277 -1.88 -9.38 -9.51
CA ARG A 277 -3.17 -9.36 -10.23
C ARG A 277 -4.25 -8.55 -9.53
N PHE A 278 -4.22 -8.54 -8.20
CA PHE A 278 -5.18 -7.83 -7.37
C PHE A 278 -4.62 -6.56 -6.73
N LEU A 279 -3.41 -6.17 -7.13
CA LEU A 279 -2.87 -4.85 -6.84
C LEU A 279 -3.39 -3.88 -7.90
N THR A 280 -4.11 -2.87 -7.45
CA THR A 280 -4.66 -1.82 -8.32
C THR A 280 -3.97 -0.50 -8.06
N ASP A 281 -3.92 0.35 -9.07
CA ASP A 281 -3.50 1.74 -8.92
C ASP A 281 -4.45 2.44 -7.94
N ALA A 282 -3.87 3.05 -6.90
CA ALA A 282 -4.62 3.74 -5.86
C ALA A 282 -4.86 5.23 -6.18
N SER A 283 -4.58 5.68 -7.40
CA SER A 283 -4.83 7.05 -7.82
C SER A 283 -6.33 7.33 -7.90
N TYR A 284 -6.72 8.51 -7.43
CA TYR A 284 -8.10 8.95 -7.52
C TYR A 284 -8.23 10.47 -7.60
N LEU A 285 -9.34 10.93 -8.12
CA LEU A 285 -9.86 12.28 -8.02
C LEU A 285 -11.28 12.19 -7.46
N ASN A 286 -11.51 12.82 -6.30
CA ASN A 286 -12.79 12.77 -5.62
C ASN A 286 -13.37 14.17 -5.46
N LEU A 287 -14.60 14.39 -5.90
CA LEU A 287 -15.38 15.58 -5.61
C LEU A 287 -15.86 15.51 -4.16
N GLN A 288 -15.30 16.35 -3.28
CA GLN A 288 -15.62 16.39 -1.86
C GLN A 288 -16.95 17.07 -1.60
N ASN A 289 -17.10 18.28 -2.16
CA ASN A 289 -18.33 19.03 -2.03
C ASN A 289 -18.53 19.97 -3.23
N ILE A 290 -19.78 20.34 -3.42
CA ILE A 290 -20.21 21.43 -4.25
C ILE A 290 -21.32 22.15 -3.50
N ASN A 291 -21.18 23.47 -3.33
CA ASN A 291 -22.16 24.29 -2.67
C ASN A 291 -22.58 25.43 -3.58
N PHE A 292 -23.84 25.75 -3.53
CA PHE A 292 -24.40 26.91 -4.19
C PHE A 292 -25.44 27.55 -3.26
N GLY A 293 -25.29 28.83 -2.99
CA GLY A 293 -26.16 29.57 -2.10
C GLY A 293 -26.48 30.97 -2.62
N TYR A 294 -27.47 31.60 -2.01
CA TYR A 294 -27.82 33.00 -2.21
C TYR A 294 -28.23 33.64 -0.91
N THR A 295 -27.61 34.76 -0.59
CA THR A 295 -27.94 35.59 0.58
C THR A 295 -28.84 36.73 0.15
N LEU A 296 -30.05 36.80 0.75
CA LEU A 296 -31.06 37.81 0.50
C LEU A 296 -30.73 39.12 1.20
#